data_55982352f3ddbdfe562b9604ac6c0128
#
_entry.id   55982352f3ddbdfe562b9604ac6c0128
#
_cell.length_a   1.000
_cell.length_b   1.000
_cell.length_c   1.000
_cell.angle_alpha   90.00
_cell.angle_beta   90.00
_cell.angle_gamma   90.00
#
_symmetry.space_group_name_H-M   'P 1'
#
loop_
_entity.id
_entity.type
_entity.pdbx_description
1 polymer ?
#
loop_
_entity_poly.entity_id
_entity_poly.type
_entity_poly.pdbx_seq_one_letter_code
_entity_poly.pdbx_strand_id
1 'polypeptide(L)'
;MNARHNPPGSLRFGLLRGSTLLVTTALALFSSTADAAHVKGQFSGFRSLQNPVWAEAKDPKNHGYSFREPVPTVRAEFRRPFPHIPKELCVAAIAAGPQKAQPPVLIRVGGGRTTPVTIVVTPGTRLTFQNTDPFKHKIYGVGIKTFAASDTGPGATRDWSVPEAGVFEIRDEAAPSLRMWIVSEPNVATVAYPSLKGEFSLTVQEPGDYTLQAYFSGKKVGAPMPVTVSEKDLELKAPIKVDSGAPKASEDKPSDDDKAPEAKPKKGAK
;
A
#
# COMPACT_ATOMS: atom_id res chain seq x y z
N MET A 1 -61.29 27.25 47.38
CA MET A 1 -61.75 26.34 48.48
C MET A 1 -60.59 25.50 48.86
N ASN A 2 -59.79 25.88 49.87
CA ASN A 2 -59.80 25.45 51.27
C ASN A 2 -59.74 23.94 51.38
N ALA A 3 -58.86 23.30 52.08
CA ALA A 3 -58.04 23.57 53.30
C ALA A 3 -56.90 22.54 53.40
N ARG A 4 -55.70 22.87 53.77
CA ARG A 4 -55.04 22.72 55.05
C ARG A 4 -55.32 21.41 55.84
N HIS A 5 -54.28 20.60 56.10
CA HIS A 5 -53.89 20.30 57.49
C HIS A 5 -52.54 19.58 57.59
N ASN A 6 -51.66 20.13 58.38
CA ASN A 6 -50.46 19.58 59.01
C ASN A 6 -50.81 19.10 60.45
N PRO A 7 -49.80 18.61 61.23
CA PRO A 7 -48.98 17.44 61.39
C PRO A 7 -49.32 16.71 62.71
N PRO A 8 -48.49 16.11 63.55
CA PRO A 8 -47.04 15.82 63.69
C PRO A 8 -46.74 14.38 64.14
N GLY A 9 -45.47 14.03 64.25
CA GLY A 9 -45.04 12.83 64.97
C GLY A 9 -43.54 12.62 64.97
N SER A 10 -42.87 13.21 65.96
CA SER A 10 -41.46 12.97 66.27
C SER A 10 -41.28 11.63 66.98
N LEU A 11 -40.26 10.83 66.55
CA LEU A 11 -39.66 9.84 67.41
C LEU A 11 -38.14 9.78 67.13
N ARG A 12 -37.41 10.20 68.09
CA ARG A 12 -35.94 10.02 68.25
C ARG A 12 -35.64 8.63 68.73
N PHE A 13 -34.64 7.99 68.12
CA PHE A 13 -33.74 6.95 68.67
C PHE A 13 -32.79 6.62 67.54
N GLY A 14 -31.49 6.51 67.63
CA GLY A 14 -30.57 6.30 68.67
C GLY A 14 -29.25 6.09 67.94
N LEU A 15 -28.17 6.68 68.37
CA LEU A 15 -26.81 6.50 67.84
C LEU A 15 -26.37 5.04 67.88
N LEU A 16 -25.86 4.52 66.76
CA LEU A 16 -24.85 3.46 66.77
C LEU A 16 -23.77 3.81 65.74
N ARG A 17 -22.62 4.20 66.27
CA ARG A 17 -21.39 4.40 65.54
C ARG A 17 -20.85 3.03 65.14
N GLY A 18 -20.97 2.69 63.88
CA GLY A 18 -20.27 1.58 63.22
C GLY A 18 -19.27 2.16 62.22
N SER A 19 -18.01 2.29 62.62
CA SER A 19 -16.91 2.67 61.76
C SER A 19 -16.62 1.47 60.83
N THR A 20 -17.21 1.47 59.61
CA THR A 20 -16.81 0.55 58.56
C THR A 20 -15.67 1.18 57.78
N LEU A 21 -14.46 0.69 58.02
CA LEU A 21 -13.27 1.06 57.29
C LEU A 21 -13.40 0.49 55.86
N LEU A 22 -13.78 1.31 54.91
CA LEU A 22 -13.84 0.94 53.47
C LEU A 22 -12.40 1.04 52.95
N VAL A 23 -11.70 -0.11 52.94
CA VAL A 23 -10.43 -0.25 52.20
C VAL A 23 -10.74 -0.32 50.73
N THR A 24 -10.74 0.83 50.06
CA THR A 24 -10.76 0.93 48.58
C THR A 24 -9.37 0.57 48.06
N THR A 25 -9.19 -0.69 47.72
CA THR A 25 -8.02 -1.13 46.94
C THR A 25 -8.16 -0.54 45.50
N ALA A 26 -7.51 0.61 45.26
CA ALA A 26 -7.35 1.17 43.97
C ALA A 26 -6.45 0.22 43.13
N LEU A 27 -7.07 -0.63 42.31
CA LEU A 27 -6.38 -1.40 41.30
C LEU A 27 -5.95 -0.41 40.19
N ALA A 28 -4.74 0.13 40.31
CA ALA A 28 -4.11 0.93 39.28
C ALA A 28 -3.85 -0.01 38.09
N LEU A 29 -4.76 0.01 37.10
CA LEU A 29 -4.53 -0.54 35.77
C LEU A 29 -3.42 0.29 35.12
N PHE A 30 -2.18 -0.16 35.25
CA PHE A 30 -1.10 0.32 34.41
C PHE A 30 -1.38 -0.17 33.01
N SER A 31 -2.10 0.62 32.23
CA SER A 31 -2.11 0.48 30.78
C SER A 31 -0.70 0.83 30.32
N SER A 32 0.17 -0.17 30.18
CA SER A 32 1.41 0.01 29.45
C SER A 32 1.03 0.34 28.01
N THR A 33 1.17 1.60 27.62
CA THR A 33 1.20 1.96 26.22
C THR A 33 2.44 1.30 25.65
N ALA A 34 2.27 0.16 25.00
CA ALA A 34 3.36 -0.43 24.23
C ALA A 34 3.74 0.60 23.16
N ASP A 35 4.94 1.15 23.25
CA ASP A 35 5.48 2.02 22.22
C ASP A 35 5.62 1.19 20.94
N ALA A 36 5.05 1.70 19.85
CA ALA A 36 5.16 1.05 18.55
C ALA A 36 6.61 1.06 18.07
N ALA A 37 7.16 -0.10 17.75
CA ALA A 37 8.53 -0.21 17.27
C ALA A 37 8.59 0.07 15.75
N HIS A 38 9.68 0.71 15.30
CA HIS A 38 9.93 0.96 13.90
C HIS A 38 10.96 -0.04 13.36
N VAL A 39 10.58 -0.74 12.29
CA VAL A 39 11.51 -1.54 11.49
C VAL A 39 11.97 -0.72 10.29
N LYS A 40 13.23 -0.31 10.30
CA LYS A 40 13.86 0.50 9.24
C LYS A 40 14.69 -0.39 8.33
N GLY A 41 14.56 -0.17 7.02
CA GLY A 41 15.31 -0.94 6.05
C GLY A 41 15.37 -0.28 4.69
N GLN A 42 15.99 -0.97 3.75
CA GLN A 42 16.13 -0.50 2.38
C GLN A 42 15.91 -1.63 1.39
N PHE A 43 15.31 -1.31 0.25
CA PHE A 43 15.23 -2.20 -0.90
C PHE A 43 16.43 -2.07 -1.81
N SER A 44 16.84 -3.20 -2.43
CA SER A 44 17.81 -3.24 -3.51
C SER A 44 17.26 -4.00 -4.72
N GLY A 45 17.81 -3.76 -5.91
CA GLY A 45 17.40 -4.44 -7.14
C GLY A 45 16.08 -3.96 -7.76
N PHE A 46 15.35 -3.06 -7.15
CA PHE A 46 14.02 -2.62 -7.60
C PHE A 46 13.98 -1.98 -9.00
N ARG A 47 15.12 -1.56 -9.54
CA ARG A 47 15.20 -1.04 -10.91
C ARG A 47 14.92 -2.10 -11.98
N SER A 48 15.01 -3.38 -11.64
CA SER A 48 14.68 -4.48 -12.53
C SER A 48 13.19 -4.79 -12.59
N LEU A 49 12.39 -4.25 -11.65
CA LEU A 49 10.95 -4.45 -11.62
C LEU A 49 10.29 -3.75 -12.83
N GLN A 50 9.39 -4.46 -13.49
CA GLN A 50 8.67 -3.92 -14.65
C GLN A 50 7.18 -3.85 -14.34
N ASN A 51 6.59 -2.68 -14.54
CA ASN A 51 5.16 -2.50 -14.41
C ASN A 51 4.44 -3.31 -15.52
N PRO A 52 3.48 -4.17 -15.20
CA PRO A 52 2.75 -4.97 -16.18
C PRO A 52 2.08 -4.14 -17.27
N VAL A 53 1.63 -2.94 -16.99
CA VAL A 53 1.03 -2.03 -17.98
C VAL A 53 2.02 -1.69 -19.09
N TRP A 54 3.30 -1.51 -18.75
CA TRP A 54 4.34 -1.25 -19.75
C TRP A 54 4.67 -2.49 -20.59
N ALA A 55 4.66 -3.67 -19.95
CA ALA A 55 4.90 -4.92 -20.66
C ALA A 55 3.79 -5.17 -21.69
N GLU A 56 2.53 -4.94 -21.33
CA GLU A 56 1.39 -5.07 -22.25
C GLU A 56 1.41 -4.01 -23.35
N ALA A 57 1.80 -2.77 -23.04
CA ALA A 57 1.89 -1.70 -24.05
C ALA A 57 2.98 -1.97 -25.10
N LYS A 58 4.00 -2.76 -24.76
CA LYS A 58 5.05 -3.18 -25.70
C LYS A 58 4.67 -4.39 -26.56
N ASP A 59 3.63 -5.13 -26.19
CA ASP A 59 3.21 -6.29 -26.97
C ASP A 59 2.56 -5.81 -28.29
N PRO A 60 3.12 -6.18 -29.47
CA PRO A 60 2.56 -5.79 -30.77
C PRO A 60 1.11 -6.23 -31.00
N LYS A 61 0.62 -7.20 -30.22
CA LYS A 61 -0.76 -7.68 -30.29
C LYS A 61 -1.76 -6.72 -29.63
N ASN A 62 -1.27 -5.82 -28.77
CA ASN A 62 -2.09 -4.84 -28.06
C ASN A 62 -2.11 -3.50 -28.80
N HIS A 63 -2.63 -3.47 -30.01
CA HIS A 63 -2.65 -2.30 -30.90
C HIS A 63 -3.41 -1.06 -30.40
N GLY A 64 -4.01 -1.10 -29.21
CA GLY A 64 -4.72 0.04 -28.60
C GLY A 64 -3.81 1.13 -28.02
N TYR A 65 -2.54 0.83 -27.80
CA TYR A 65 -1.58 1.76 -27.24
C TYR A 65 -0.41 1.98 -28.20
N SER A 66 -0.34 3.15 -28.83
CA SER A 66 0.87 3.57 -29.50
C SER A 66 1.92 3.93 -28.45
N PHE A 67 2.67 2.94 -27.97
CA PHE A 67 3.88 3.21 -27.22
C PHE A 67 4.89 3.83 -28.19
N ARG A 68 5.09 5.13 -28.08
CA ARG A 68 6.18 5.79 -28.80
C ARG A 68 7.49 5.44 -28.10
N GLU A 69 8.35 4.76 -28.82
CA GLU A 69 9.72 4.62 -28.32
C GLU A 69 10.33 6.00 -28.09
N PRO A 70 11.08 6.16 -27.00
CA PRO A 70 11.76 7.43 -26.73
C PRO A 70 12.63 7.79 -27.94
N VAL A 71 12.55 9.05 -28.35
CA VAL A 71 13.38 9.56 -29.45
C VAL A 71 14.88 9.31 -29.18
N PRO A 72 15.71 9.11 -30.19
CA PRO A 72 17.15 8.79 -30.05
C PRO A 72 17.95 9.77 -29.18
N THR A 73 17.47 11.01 -29.04
CA THR A 73 18.08 12.06 -28.19
C THR A 73 18.01 11.75 -26.69
N VAL A 74 17.13 10.84 -26.25
CA VAL A 74 17.07 10.43 -24.86
C VAL A 74 18.19 9.42 -24.59
N ARG A 75 19.02 9.68 -23.57
CA ARG A 75 20.09 8.75 -23.16
C ARG A 75 19.51 7.35 -22.88
N ALA A 76 20.23 6.29 -23.27
CA ALA A 76 19.78 4.91 -23.15
C ALA A 76 19.32 4.54 -21.71
N GLU A 77 19.99 5.07 -20.71
CA GLU A 77 19.65 4.89 -19.29
C GLU A 77 18.25 5.38 -18.91
N PHE A 78 17.73 6.40 -19.63
CA PHE A 78 16.40 6.98 -19.42
C PHE A 78 15.34 6.41 -20.39
N ARG A 79 15.72 5.54 -21.31
CA ARG A 79 14.77 4.91 -22.25
C ARG A 79 13.98 3.78 -21.61
N ARG A 80 14.41 3.24 -20.47
CA ARG A 80 13.67 2.21 -19.72
C ARG A 80 12.71 2.86 -18.74
N PRO A 81 11.42 2.52 -18.74
CA PRO A 81 10.51 2.96 -17.70
C PRO A 81 10.92 2.36 -16.36
N PHE A 82 11.05 3.21 -15.36
CA PHE A 82 11.33 2.78 -13.98
C PHE A 82 10.02 2.70 -13.19
N PRO A 83 9.88 1.72 -12.29
CA PRO A 83 8.74 1.67 -11.39
C PRO A 83 8.77 2.88 -10.46
N HIS A 84 7.61 3.44 -10.18
CA HIS A 84 7.46 4.48 -9.15
C HIS A 84 7.32 3.81 -7.79
N ILE A 85 8.44 3.32 -7.24
CA ILE A 85 8.47 2.47 -6.05
C ILE A 85 7.71 3.02 -4.83
N PRO A 86 7.63 4.35 -4.56
CA PRO A 86 6.82 4.86 -3.47
C PRO A 86 5.31 4.57 -3.58
N LYS A 87 4.83 4.14 -4.73
CA LYS A 87 3.42 3.84 -4.96
C LYS A 87 3.17 2.40 -5.40
N GLU A 88 4.14 1.79 -6.08
CA GLU A 88 4.00 0.49 -6.74
C GLU A 88 4.60 -0.66 -5.91
N LEU A 89 5.61 -0.38 -5.08
CA LEU A 89 6.28 -1.34 -4.21
C LEU A 89 5.89 -1.08 -2.76
N CYS A 90 5.62 -2.13 -2.00
CA CYS A 90 5.44 -2.03 -0.55
C CYS A 90 6.07 -3.23 0.16
N VAL A 91 6.33 -3.07 1.44
CA VAL A 91 6.71 -4.14 2.36
C VAL A 91 5.62 -4.33 3.38
N ALA A 92 5.24 -5.58 3.63
CA ALA A 92 4.31 -5.95 4.67
C ALA A 92 5.01 -6.77 5.76
N ALA A 93 4.67 -6.53 7.02
CA ALA A 93 4.99 -7.42 8.11
C ALA A 93 3.87 -8.45 8.24
N ILE A 94 4.23 -9.71 8.03
CA ILE A 94 3.32 -10.85 8.13
C ILE A 94 3.54 -11.51 9.48
N ALA A 95 2.51 -11.51 10.33
CA ALA A 95 2.52 -12.13 11.64
C ALA A 95 2.31 -13.66 11.54
N ALA A 96 2.53 -14.38 12.63
CA ALA A 96 2.31 -15.83 12.67
C ALA A 96 0.82 -16.22 12.58
N GLY A 97 -0.09 -15.34 13.00
CA GLY A 97 -1.54 -15.61 13.02
C GLY A 97 -2.37 -14.53 12.31
N PRO A 98 -3.66 -14.82 12.08
CA PRO A 98 -4.58 -13.88 11.45
C PRO A 98 -4.70 -12.56 12.21
N GLN A 99 -4.74 -11.46 11.48
CA GLN A 99 -4.90 -10.12 12.01
C GLN A 99 -6.33 -9.62 11.83
N LYS A 100 -6.75 -8.69 12.68
CA LYS A 100 -8.04 -8.00 12.53
C LYS A 100 -8.04 -7.15 11.25
N ALA A 101 -9.25 -6.88 10.72
CA ALA A 101 -9.41 -5.94 9.62
C ALA A 101 -8.77 -4.60 9.96
N GLN A 102 -8.00 -4.08 9.02
CA GLN A 102 -7.33 -2.80 9.18
C GLN A 102 -8.34 -1.64 9.17
N PRO A 103 -8.00 -0.48 9.73
CA PRO A 103 -8.80 0.74 9.56
C PRO A 103 -9.05 1.03 8.07
N PRO A 104 -10.14 1.76 7.73
CA PRO A 104 -10.43 2.13 6.36
C PRO A 104 -9.25 2.80 5.67
N VAL A 105 -8.93 2.36 4.45
CA VAL A 105 -7.80 2.86 3.67
C VAL A 105 -8.30 3.76 2.55
N LEU A 106 -7.81 5.00 2.51
CA LEU A 106 -8.10 5.95 1.44
C LEU A 106 -7.17 5.72 0.25
N ILE A 107 -7.77 5.50 -0.92
CA ILE A 107 -7.09 5.35 -2.20
C ILE A 107 -7.48 6.53 -3.09
N ARG A 108 -6.52 7.34 -3.48
CA ARG A 108 -6.76 8.44 -4.42
C ARG A 108 -6.69 7.94 -5.85
N VAL A 109 -7.69 8.32 -6.65
CA VAL A 109 -7.79 8.00 -8.07
C VAL A 109 -7.63 9.31 -8.84
N GLY A 110 -6.56 9.42 -9.63
CA GLY A 110 -6.31 10.66 -10.38
C GLY A 110 -5.07 10.56 -11.26
N GLY A 111 -5.06 11.33 -12.34
CA GLY A 111 -3.95 11.34 -13.30
C GLY A 111 -3.74 9.98 -13.98
N GLY A 112 -4.80 9.19 -14.21
CA GLY A 112 -4.73 7.88 -14.84
C GLY A 112 -4.11 6.77 -13.97
N ARG A 113 -4.03 6.96 -12.65
CA ARG A 113 -3.51 5.97 -11.70
C ARG A 113 -4.15 6.07 -10.33
N THR A 114 -3.89 5.09 -9.49
CA THR A 114 -4.22 5.15 -8.05
C THR A 114 -2.99 5.50 -7.22
N THR A 115 -3.24 5.96 -6.01
CA THR A 115 -2.20 6.15 -4.99
C THR A 115 -2.72 5.58 -3.66
N PRO A 116 -2.14 4.46 -3.17
CA PRO A 116 -1.09 3.64 -3.82
C PRO A 116 -1.58 2.83 -5.03
N VAL A 117 -0.64 2.21 -5.78
CA VAL A 117 -0.92 1.29 -6.90
C VAL A 117 -0.96 -0.16 -6.42
N THR A 118 -0.10 -0.53 -5.50
CA THR A 118 -0.12 -1.84 -4.83
C THR A 118 -0.43 -1.64 -3.35
N ILE A 119 -1.38 -2.40 -2.83
CA ILE A 119 -1.75 -2.36 -1.42
C ILE A 119 -1.87 -3.79 -0.87
N VAL A 120 -1.50 -3.96 0.38
CA VAL A 120 -1.67 -5.23 1.11
C VAL A 120 -2.53 -4.97 2.33
N VAL A 121 -3.63 -5.70 2.46
CA VAL A 121 -4.60 -5.50 3.53
C VAL A 121 -5.14 -6.84 4.04
N THR A 122 -5.71 -6.85 5.24
CA THR A 122 -6.45 -8.02 5.74
C THR A 122 -7.84 -8.14 5.08
N PRO A 123 -8.41 -9.34 4.96
CA PRO A 123 -9.82 -9.51 4.60
C PRO A 123 -10.74 -8.68 5.50
N GLY A 124 -11.83 -8.16 4.94
CA GLY A 124 -12.76 -7.28 5.66
C GLY A 124 -12.35 -5.81 5.70
N THR A 125 -11.13 -5.46 5.31
CA THR A 125 -10.68 -4.05 5.26
C THR A 125 -11.50 -3.27 4.25
N ARG A 126 -12.02 -2.11 4.68
CA ARG A 126 -12.74 -1.17 3.81
C ARG A 126 -11.77 -0.29 3.05
N LEU A 127 -11.91 -0.26 1.75
CA LEU A 127 -11.17 0.62 0.85
C LEU A 127 -12.09 1.73 0.34
N THR A 128 -11.66 2.98 0.47
CA THR A 128 -12.38 4.16 0.00
C THR A 128 -11.64 4.76 -1.18
N PHE A 129 -12.19 4.63 -2.39
CA PHE A 129 -11.63 5.21 -3.61
C PHE A 129 -12.16 6.63 -3.78
N GLN A 130 -11.28 7.62 -3.75
CA GLN A 130 -11.61 9.03 -3.92
C GLN A 130 -11.18 9.50 -5.31
N ASN A 131 -12.12 9.96 -6.11
CA ASN A 131 -11.82 10.59 -7.40
C ASN A 131 -11.27 12.00 -7.17
N THR A 132 -10.04 12.25 -7.60
CA THR A 132 -9.37 13.56 -7.52
C THR A 132 -9.28 14.27 -8.86
N ASP A 133 -9.74 13.64 -9.95
CA ASP A 133 -9.76 14.21 -11.28
C ASP A 133 -11.05 15.05 -11.52
N PRO A 134 -11.04 15.98 -12.47
CA PRO A 134 -12.21 16.81 -12.81
C PRO A 134 -13.24 16.08 -13.68
N PHE A 135 -13.02 14.81 -13.98
CA PHE A 135 -13.93 13.96 -14.77
C PHE A 135 -14.32 12.70 -14.01
N LYS A 136 -15.34 12.01 -14.52
CA LYS A 136 -15.83 10.77 -13.92
C LYS A 136 -14.89 9.61 -14.17
N HIS A 137 -14.72 8.76 -13.15
CA HIS A 137 -14.11 7.44 -13.25
C HIS A 137 -15.17 6.36 -13.17
N LYS A 138 -14.92 5.21 -13.82
CA LYS A 138 -15.74 3.99 -13.74
C LYS A 138 -14.87 2.82 -13.29
N ILE A 139 -14.38 2.92 -12.05
CA ILE A 139 -13.52 1.89 -11.47
C ILE A 139 -14.30 0.60 -11.21
N TYR A 140 -13.64 -0.54 -11.41
CA TYR A 140 -14.21 -1.87 -11.19
C TYR A 140 -13.14 -2.89 -10.83
N GLY A 141 -13.55 -3.97 -10.18
CA GLY A 141 -12.71 -5.13 -9.92
C GLY A 141 -12.82 -6.17 -11.03
N VAL A 142 -11.69 -6.60 -11.57
CA VAL A 142 -11.66 -7.62 -12.63
C VAL A 142 -12.21 -8.94 -12.09
N GLY A 143 -13.33 -9.40 -12.66
CA GLY A 143 -14.00 -10.62 -12.20
C GLY A 143 -14.74 -10.50 -10.85
N ILE A 144 -14.83 -9.31 -10.27
CA ILE A 144 -15.44 -9.08 -8.96
C ILE A 144 -16.85 -8.52 -9.12
N LYS A 145 -17.88 -9.35 -8.92
CA LYS A 145 -19.28 -8.94 -9.06
C LYS A 145 -19.70 -7.86 -8.05
N THR A 146 -19.14 -7.89 -6.83
CA THR A 146 -19.45 -6.91 -5.76
C THR A 146 -18.80 -5.55 -5.98
N PHE A 147 -17.91 -5.43 -6.96
CA PHE A 147 -17.26 -4.19 -7.35
C PHE A 147 -17.33 -3.97 -8.87
N ALA A 148 -18.55 -3.99 -9.40
CA ALA A 148 -18.83 -3.73 -10.82
C ALA A 148 -18.57 -2.26 -11.20
N ALA A 149 -18.37 -1.96 -12.48
CA ALA A 149 -18.14 -0.60 -12.97
C ALA A 149 -19.31 0.33 -12.60
N SER A 150 -19.00 1.48 -12.03
CA SER A 150 -19.98 2.50 -11.64
C SER A 150 -19.35 3.88 -11.65
N ASP A 151 -20.11 4.88 -12.06
CA ASP A 151 -19.67 6.27 -12.13
C ASP A 151 -19.27 6.80 -10.75
N THR A 152 -18.07 7.34 -10.66
CA THR A 152 -17.58 8.09 -9.50
C THR A 152 -17.19 9.47 -9.98
N GLY A 153 -18.02 10.48 -9.67
CA GLY A 153 -17.83 11.87 -10.11
C GLY A 153 -16.61 12.54 -9.47
N PRO A 154 -16.25 13.75 -9.93
CA PRO A 154 -15.18 14.55 -9.33
C PRO A 154 -15.38 14.77 -7.85
N GLY A 155 -14.35 14.54 -7.03
CA GLY A 155 -14.39 14.68 -5.56
C GLY A 155 -15.20 13.59 -4.83
N ALA A 156 -15.97 12.77 -5.54
CA ALA A 156 -16.77 11.70 -4.94
C ALA A 156 -15.91 10.53 -4.48
N THR A 157 -16.47 9.75 -3.57
CA THR A 157 -15.85 8.52 -3.05
C THR A 157 -16.68 7.30 -3.38
N ARG A 158 -16.03 6.17 -3.46
CA ARG A 158 -16.66 4.86 -3.60
C ARG A 158 -15.98 3.86 -2.68
N ASP A 159 -16.78 3.15 -1.91
CA ASP A 159 -16.29 2.17 -0.94
C ASP A 159 -16.40 0.74 -1.47
N TRP A 160 -15.46 -0.08 -1.05
CA TRP A 160 -15.50 -1.51 -1.23
C TRP A 160 -14.78 -2.20 -0.07
N SER A 161 -15.36 -3.27 0.46
CA SER A 161 -14.71 -4.11 1.47
C SER A 161 -14.12 -5.35 0.81
N VAL A 162 -12.86 -5.62 1.12
CA VAL A 162 -12.14 -6.78 0.57
C VAL A 162 -12.75 -8.07 1.12
N PRO A 163 -13.34 -8.96 0.29
CA PRO A 163 -14.18 -10.05 0.80
C PRO A 163 -13.40 -11.18 1.45
N GLU A 164 -12.29 -11.56 0.87
CA GLU A 164 -11.52 -12.76 1.25
C GLU A 164 -10.03 -12.60 0.94
N ALA A 165 -9.22 -13.58 1.33
CA ALA A 165 -7.81 -13.63 0.96
C ALA A 165 -7.66 -13.87 -0.55
N GLY A 166 -6.72 -13.17 -1.16
CA GLY A 166 -6.50 -13.26 -2.61
C GLY A 166 -5.82 -12.03 -3.20
N VAL A 167 -5.76 -12.01 -4.52
CA VAL A 167 -5.24 -10.87 -5.29
C VAL A 167 -6.34 -10.34 -6.18
N PHE A 168 -6.61 -9.05 -6.07
CA PHE A 168 -7.66 -8.38 -6.80
C PHE A 168 -7.06 -7.27 -7.68
N GLU A 169 -7.40 -7.27 -8.95
CA GLU A 169 -7.01 -6.22 -9.88
C GLU A 169 -8.16 -5.23 -10.03
N ILE A 170 -7.86 -3.95 -9.88
CA ILE A 170 -8.80 -2.85 -10.09
C ILE A 170 -8.42 -2.12 -11.37
N ARG A 171 -9.41 -1.88 -12.21
CA ARG A 171 -9.32 -1.14 -13.48
C ARG A 171 -10.34 -0.01 -13.55
N ASP A 172 -10.22 0.79 -14.58
CA ASP A 172 -11.14 1.89 -14.89
C ASP A 172 -11.51 1.86 -16.37
N GLU A 173 -12.81 1.95 -16.68
CA GLU A 173 -13.28 2.04 -18.05
C GLU A 173 -12.95 3.41 -18.69
N ALA A 174 -12.92 4.49 -17.88
CA ALA A 174 -12.64 5.84 -18.36
C ALA A 174 -11.12 6.11 -18.53
N ALA A 175 -10.27 5.37 -17.80
CA ALA A 175 -8.81 5.49 -17.87
C ALA A 175 -8.17 4.09 -18.00
N PRO A 176 -8.10 3.50 -19.21
CA PRO A 176 -7.64 2.12 -19.42
C PRO A 176 -6.21 1.83 -18.92
N SER A 177 -5.38 2.86 -18.78
CA SER A 177 -4.03 2.75 -18.20
C SER A 177 -4.04 2.57 -16.68
N LEU A 178 -5.16 2.90 -16.02
CA LEU A 178 -5.28 2.76 -14.58
C LEU A 178 -5.36 1.29 -14.21
N ARG A 179 -4.40 0.87 -13.40
CA ARG A 179 -4.39 -0.45 -12.77
C ARG A 179 -3.91 -0.33 -11.34
N MET A 180 -4.56 -1.06 -10.48
CA MET A 180 -4.20 -1.19 -9.08
C MET A 180 -4.31 -2.66 -8.68
N TRP A 181 -3.46 -3.09 -7.77
CA TRP A 181 -3.48 -4.43 -7.20
C TRP A 181 -3.68 -4.36 -5.70
N ILE A 182 -4.66 -5.13 -5.26
CA ILE A 182 -4.98 -5.32 -3.85
C ILE A 182 -4.64 -6.76 -3.50
N VAL A 183 -3.68 -6.93 -2.59
CA VAL A 183 -3.34 -8.23 -2.03
C VAL A 183 -4.03 -8.33 -0.67
N SER A 184 -4.93 -9.29 -0.54
CA SER A 184 -5.59 -9.58 0.72
C SER A 184 -4.87 -10.74 1.40
N GLU A 185 -4.18 -10.43 2.50
CA GLU A 185 -3.35 -11.37 3.26
C GLU A 185 -3.84 -11.40 4.71
N PRO A 186 -4.38 -12.53 5.21
CA PRO A 186 -4.98 -12.59 6.54
C PRO A 186 -4.03 -12.22 7.69
N ASN A 187 -2.75 -12.47 7.50
CA ASN A 187 -1.74 -12.33 8.53
C ASN A 187 -0.98 -10.99 8.47
N VAL A 188 -1.40 -10.05 7.60
CA VAL A 188 -0.69 -8.77 7.50
C VAL A 188 -0.97 -7.87 8.70
N ALA A 189 0.07 -7.55 9.46
CA ALA A 189 -0.02 -6.66 10.61
C ALA A 189 0.08 -5.18 10.18
N THR A 190 1.03 -4.85 9.32
CA THR A 190 1.26 -3.48 8.86
C THR A 190 1.99 -3.46 7.53
N VAL A 191 1.91 -2.31 6.83
CA VAL A 191 2.49 -2.11 5.50
C VAL A 191 3.19 -0.76 5.44
N ALA A 192 4.35 -0.72 4.77
CA ALA A 192 5.06 0.52 4.49
C ALA A 192 5.45 0.63 3.02
N TYR A 193 5.57 1.88 2.56
CA TYR A 193 6.00 2.22 1.21
C TYR A 193 7.39 2.85 1.25
N PRO A 194 8.28 2.50 0.32
CA PRO A 194 9.63 3.04 0.32
C PRO A 194 9.68 4.48 -0.21
N SER A 195 10.75 5.17 0.12
CA SER A 195 11.18 6.39 -0.56
C SER A 195 11.66 6.09 -2.00
N LEU A 196 11.93 7.12 -2.80
CA LEU A 196 12.56 6.96 -4.12
C LEU A 196 13.95 6.30 -4.07
N LYS A 197 14.59 6.35 -2.91
CA LYS A 197 15.88 5.68 -2.65
C LYS A 197 15.73 4.22 -2.22
N GLY A 198 14.50 3.77 -2.04
CA GLY A 198 14.19 2.42 -1.56
C GLY A 198 14.19 2.28 -0.03
N GLU A 199 14.37 3.35 0.73
CA GLU A 199 14.34 3.34 2.19
C GLU A 199 12.90 3.25 2.69
N PHE A 200 12.63 2.45 3.71
CA PHE A 200 11.30 2.35 4.34
C PHE A 200 11.40 2.32 5.87
N SER A 201 10.32 2.73 6.51
CA SER A 201 10.10 2.59 7.94
C SER A 201 8.71 2.00 8.16
N LEU A 202 8.66 0.83 8.77
CA LEU A 202 7.44 0.06 9.02
C LEU A 202 7.17 0.08 10.52
N THR A 203 5.98 0.53 10.90
CA THR A 203 5.57 0.63 12.30
C THR A 203 4.84 -0.64 12.71
N VAL A 204 5.35 -1.33 13.70
CA VAL A 204 4.78 -2.56 14.27
C VAL A 204 4.25 -2.25 15.66
N GLN A 205 2.98 -2.57 15.91
CA GLN A 205 2.31 -2.24 17.17
C GLN A 205 2.65 -3.22 18.31
N GLU A 206 2.88 -4.48 17.97
CA GLU A 206 3.11 -5.54 18.95
C GLU A 206 4.49 -6.17 18.74
N PRO A 207 5.28 -6.37 19.81
CA PRO A 207 6.50 -7.16 19.72
C PRO A 207 6.20 -8.60 19.30
N GLY A 208 7.11 -9.22 18.55
CA GLY A 208 6.93 -10.59 18.10
C GLY A 208 7.76 -10.95 16.87
N ASP A 209 7.53 -12.14 16.36
CA ASP A 209 8.15 -12.65 15.15
C ASP A 209 7.30 -12.34 13.94
N TYR A 210 7.92 -11.72 12.95
CA TYR A 210 7.28 -11.32 11.69
C TYR A 210 8.12 -11.79 10.50
N THR A 211 7.45 -11.95 9.38
CA THR A 211 8.11 -12.13 8.09
C THR A 211 7.89 -10.88 7.25
N LEU A 212 8.95 -10.17 6.89
CA LEU A 212 8.88 -9.07 5.95
C LEU A 212 8.77 -9.62 4.53
N GLN A 213 7.71 -9.27 3.83
CA GLN A 213 7.48 -9.65 2.44
C GLN A 213 7.23 -8.42 1.58
N ALA A 214 7.97 -8.29 0.49
CA ALA A 214 7.75 -7.23 -0.48
C ALA A 214 6.69 -7.64 -1.51
N TYR A 215 5.90 -6.65 -1.97
CA TYR A 215 4.85 -6.83 -2.98
C TYR A 215 4.97 -5.77 -4.05
N PHE A 216 4.82 -6.19 -5.30
CA PHE A 216 4.83 -5.32 -6.47
C PHE A 216 3.81 -5.82 -7.49
N SER A 217 2.90 -4.95 -7.94
CA SER A 217 1.86 -5.30 -8.93
C SER A 217 1.09 -6.59 -8.58
N GLY A 218 0.67 -6.71 -7.32
CA GLY A 218 -0.09 -7.86 -6.83
C GLY A 218 0.71 -9.15 -6.60
N LYS A 219 2.01 -9.14 -6.81
CA LYS A 219 2.88 -10.31 -6.66
C LYS A 219 3.86 -10.14 -5.51
N LYS A 220 4.19 -11.24 -4.83
CA LYS A 220 5.32 -11.29 -3.90
C LYS A 220 6.61 -11.19 -4.71
N VAL A 221 7.51 -10.31 -4.30
CA VAL A 221 8.82 -10.09 -4.94
C VAL A 221 9.94 -10.20 -3.91
N GLY A 222 11.06 -10.76 -4.31
CA GLY A 222 12.16 -11.06 -3.40
C GLY A 222 11.85 -12.20 -2.42
N ALA A 223 12.86 -12.59 -1.66
CA ALA A 223 12.72 -13.60 -0.62
C ALA A 223 12.08 -13.02 0.64
N PRO A 224 11.24 -13.78 1.35
CA PRO A 224 10.73 -13.38 2.65
C PRO A 224 11.88 -13.27 3.67
N MET A 225 11.86 -12.24 4.52
CA MET A 225 12.89 -12.00 5.53
C MET A 225 12.29 -12.12 6.93
N PRO A 226 12.64 -13.14 7.72
CA PRO A 226 12.19 -13.25 9.11
C PRO A 226 12.86 -12.17 9.96
N VAL A 227 12.09 -11.56 10.86
CA VAL A 227 12.57 -10.57 11.82
C VAL A 227 11.86 -10.74 13.16
N THR A 228 12.60 -10.55 14.25
CA THR A 228 12.03 -10.47 15.60
C THR A 228 12.01 -9.00 16.00
N VAL A 229 10.81 -8.46 16.23
CA VAL A 229 10.58 -7.08 16.65
C VAL A 229 10.41 -7.05 18.16
N SER A 230 11.19 -6.23 18.83
CA SER A 230 11.06 -5.92 20.26
C SER A 230 10.38 -4.55 20.43
N GLU A 231 10.33 -4.05 21.67
CA GLU A 231 9.85 -2.68 21.95
C GLU A 231 10.79 -1.57 21.43
N LYS A 232 11.95 -1.95 20.87
CA LYS A 232 12.95 -1.00 20.35
C LYS A 232 12.95 -1.02 18.82
N ASP A 233 13.29 0.12 18.24
CA ASP A 233 13.51 0.24 16.80
C ASP A 233 14.51 -0.80 16.31
N LEU A 234 14.19 -1.43 15.18
CA LEU A 234 15.03 -2.41 14.52
C LEU A 234 15.53 -1.83 13.19
N GLU A 235 16.83 -1.77 13.01
CA GLU A 235 17.45 -1.44 11.73
C GLU A 235 17.94 -2.70 11.04
N LEU A 236 17.49 -2.94 9.82
CA LEU A 236 17.87 -4.12 9.04
C LEU A 236 19.32 -3.97 8.55
N LYS A 237 20.16 -4.95 8.88
CA LYS A 237 21.59 -4.96 8.49
C LYS A 237 21.79 -5.17 6.99
N ALA A 238 20.85 -5.81 6.31
CA ALA A 238 20.91 -6.10 4.89
C ALA A 238 19.67 -5.58 4.17
N PRO A 239 19.81 -5.05 2.94
CA PRO A 239 18.67 -4.62 2.15
C PRO A 239 17.82 -5.81 1.71
N ILE A 240 16.50 -5.59 1.62
CA ILE A 240 15.59 -6.57 1.01
C ILE A 240 15.82 -6.52 -0.49
N LYS A 241 16.34 -7.61 -1.04
CA LYS A 241 16.56 -7.72 -2.48
C LYS A 241 15.24 -8.04 -3.16
N VAL A 242 14.81 -7.16 -4.06
CA VAL A 242 13.63 -7.36 -4.90
C VAL A 242 14.06 -7.41 -6.36
N ASP A 243 13.74 -8.50 -7.03
CA ASP A 243 13.94 -8.66 -8.46
C ASP A 243 12.69 -9.25 -9.10
N SER A 244 12.54 -9.05 -10.39
CA SER A 244 11.36 -9.51 -11.12
C SER A 244 11.33 -11.02 -11.31
N GLY A 245 12.34 -11.75 -10.88
CA GLY A 245 12.52 -13.18 -11.22
C GLY A 245 12.63 -13.45 -12.73
N ALA A 246 12.54 -12.40 -13.55
CA ALA A 246 12.76 -12.52 -14.97
C ALA A 246 14.24 -12.84 -15.23
N PRO A 247 14.57 -13.73 -16.19
CA PRO A 247 15.95 -13.95 -16.60
C PRO A 247 16.54 -12.58 -16.95
N LYS A 248 17.75 -12.30 -16.43
CA LYS A 248 18.50 -11.09 -16.82
C LYS A 248 18.45 -11.02 -18.34
N ALA A 249 17.77 -10.00 -18.89
CA ALA A 249 17.97 -9.68 -20.29
C ALA A 249 19.49 -9.58 -20.45
N SER A 250 20.05 -10.41 -21.32
CA SER A 250 21.44 -10.33 -21.72
C SER A 250 21.72 -8.83 -21.92
N GLU A 251 22.76 -8.33 -21.29
CA GLU A 251 23.27 -7.00 -21.59
C GLU A 251 23.43 -6.97 -23.12
N ASP A 252 22.54 -6.27 -23.79
CA ASP A 252 22.71 -5.97 -25.19
C ASP A 252 24.04 -5.22 -25.28
N LYS A 253 25.09 -5.95 -25.71
CA LYS A 253 26.28 -5.31 -26.24
C LYS A 253 25.81 -4.28 -27.24
N PRO A 254 26.32 -3.04 -27.19
CA PRO A 254 26.04 -2.09 -28.24
C PRO A 254 26.33 -2.78 -29.58
N SER A 255 25.32 -2.91 -30.42
CA SER A 255 25.52 -3.35 -31.79
C SER A 255 26.45 -2.31 -32.44
N ASP A 256 27.54 -2.78 -33.04
CA ASP A 256 28.52 -1.97 -33.80
C ASP A 256 27.91 -1.27 -35.03
N ASP A 257 26.59 -1.30 -35.20
CA ASP A 257 25.88 -0.71 -36.35
C ASP A 257 25.60 0.79 -36.22
N ASP A 258 25.96 1.45 -35.11
CA ASP A 258 25.82 2.91 -34.94
C ASP A 258 27.03 3.72 -35.52
N LYS A 259 27.80 3.14 -36.44
CA LYS A 259 28.71 3.96 -37.26
C LYS A 259 27.88 4.75 -38.25
N ALA A 260 27.69 6.05 -37.95
CA ALA A 260 27.17 7.03 -38.88
C ALA A 260 27.94 6.94 -40.21
N PRO A 261 27.27 6.99 -41.35
CA PRO A 261 27.97 6.98 -42.66
C PRO A 261 28.82 8.23 -42.78
N GLU A 262 30.13 8.01 -42.91
CA GLU A 262 31.14 9.03 -43.11
C GLU A 262 30.81 9.79 -44.42
N ALA A 263 30.50 11.07 -44.31
CA ALA A 263 30.20 11.93 -45.44
C ALA A 263 31.46 12.10 -46.29
N LYS A 264 31.47 11.45 -47.48
CA LYS A 264 32.51 11.64 -48.48
C LYS A 264 32.53 13.12 -48.98
N PRO A 265 33.69 13.78 -49.05
CA PRO A 265 33.80 15.15 -49.57
C PRO A 265 33.48 15.15 -51.04
N LYS A 266 32.53 15.98 -51.49
CA LYS A 266 32.27 16.28 -52.91
C LYS A 266 33.50 16.96 -53.48
N LYS A 267 34.22 16.28 -54.40
CA LYS A 267 35.21 16.87 -55.27
C LYS A 267 34.49 17.86 -56.20
N GLY A 268 34.94 19.14 -56.15
CA GLY A 268 34.47 20.15 -57.06
C GLY A 268 34.86 19.80 -58.53
N ALA A 269 33.91 20.03 -59.40
CA ALA A 269 34.17 20.08 -60.84
C ALA A 269 34.40 21.54 -61.26
N LYS A 270 35.47 21.70 -62.04
CA LYS A 270 35.79 22.95 -62.77
C LYS A 270 34.69 23.29 -63.78
#